data_a6271a3bb60b1c7bda2ce2cdf14ec160
#
_entry.id   a6271a3bb60b1c7bda2ce2cdf14ec160
#
_cell.length_a   1.000
_cell.length_b   1.000
_cell.length_c   1.000
_cell.angle_alpha   90.00
_cell.angle_beta   90.00
_cell.angle_gamma   90.00
#
_symmetry.space_group_name_H-M   'P 1'
#
loop_
_entity.id
_entity.type
_entity.pdbx_description
1 polymer ?
#
loop_
_entity_poly.entity_id
_entity_poly.type
_entity_poly.pdbx_seq_one_letter_code
_entity_poly.pdbx_strand_id
1 'polypeptide(L)'
;MAASLYELLYIVDSSLDESVVQRLSSEVRNTILEAGGEIHKESNWGTRQLAYPLKKKTHGMYINLEFTAPETTPAKIQELIKTRMGILRELILKVPKAKLEQEKQDELKKQKELEAARKAREEEAAAEAQRKAAEEAAAEAAEAGKGEESSQPAEPAAEVSDPLTEPVEDPAEPEDNETR
;
A
#
# COMPACT_ATOMS: atom_id res chain seq x y z
N MET A 1 -19.28 34.49 -1.38
CA MET A 1 -19.50 33.95 -0.02
C MET A 1 -18.25 33.16 0.37
N ALA A 2 -17.84 33.20 1.63
CA ALA A 2 -16.63 32.50 2.06
C ALA A 2 -16.89 30.99 2.09
N ALA A 3 -16.09 30.24 1.36
CA ALA A 3 -16.08 28.78 1.41
C ALA A 3 -15.29 28.31 2.63
N SER A 4 -15.81 27.34 3.36
CA SER A 4 -15.18 26.72 4.53
C SER A 4 -15.01 25.23 4.29
N LEU A 5 -13.98 24.65 4.91
CA LEU A 5 -13.76 23.20 4.88
C LEU A 5 -14.67 22.54 5.93
N TYR A 6 -15.32 21.49 5.53
CA TYR A 6 -16.19 20.66 6.36
C TYR A 6 -15.77 19.19 6.27
N GLU A 7 -15.95 18.51 7.38
CA GLU A 7 -15.83 17.05 7.47
C GLU A 7 -17.23 16.49 7.80
N LEU A 8 -17.72 15.61 6.95
CA LEU A 8 -18.99 14.91 7.11
C LEU A 8 -18.73 13.45 7.38
N LEU A 9 -19.04 12.97 8.55
CA LEU A 9 -19.07 11.56 8.89
C LEU A 9 -20.55 11.12 8.95
N TYR A 10 -20.90 10.11 8.16
CA TYR A 10 -22.24 9.51 8.24
C TYR A 10 -22.17 8.00 8.30
N ILE A 11 -23.19 7.42 8.94
CA ILE A 11 -23.30 6.00 9.19
C ILE A 11 -24.49 5.48 8.38
N VAL A 12 -24.22 4.54 7.49
CA VAL A 12 -25.24 3.85 6.68
C VAL A 12 -25.54 2.49 7.30
N ASP A 13 -26.79 2.06 7.20
CA ASP A 13 -27.21 0.72 7.64
C ASP A 13 -26.46 -0.37 6.86
N SER A 14 -25.75 -1.21 7.56
CA SER A 14 -24.96 -2.32 6.98
C SER A 14 -25.83 -3.46 6.43
N SER A 15 -27.14 -3.43 6.65
CA SER A 15 -28.09 -4.42 6.10
C SER A 15 -28.56 -4.07 4.69
N LEU A 16 -28.17 -2.91 4.15
CA LEU A 16 -28.52 -2.48 2.80
C LEU A 16 -27.57 -3.07 1.77
N ASP A 17 -28.10 -3.31 0.57
CA ASP A 17 -27.30 -3.71 -0.57
C ASP A 17 -26.29 -2.62 -0.94
N GLU A 18 -25.14 -3.04 -1.43
CA GLU A 18 -24.07 -2.12 -1.83
C GLU A 18 -24.52 -1.09 -2.87
N SER A 19 -25.39 -1.49 -3.79
CA SER A 19 -26.00 -0.61 -4.79
C SER A 19 -26.80 0.53 -4.17
N VAL A 20 -27.49 0.27 -3.06
CA VAL A 20 -28.25 1.27 -2.31
C VAL A 20 -27.30 2.21 -1.56
N VAL A 21 -26.23 1.67 -0.96
CA VAL A 21 -25.21 2.46 -0.29
C VAL A 21 -24.52 3.41 -1.27
N GLN A 22 -24.14 2.92 -2.44
CA GLN A 22 -23.50 3.73 -3.50
C GLN A 22 -24.45 4.84 -3.99
N ARG A 23 -25.73 4.55 -4.15
CA ARG A 23 -26.73 5.56 -4.52
C ARG A 23 -26.86 6.65 -3.46
N LEU A 24 -26.98 6.28 -2.18
CA LEU A 24 -27.03 7.23 -1.08
C LEU A 24 -25.78 8.13 -1.02
N SER A 25 -24.60 7.54 -1.19
CA SER A 25 -23.33 8.29 -1.24
C SER A 25 -23.29 9.24 -2.43
N SER A 26 -23.81 8.82 -3.59
CA SER A 26 -23.90 9.67 -4.78
C SER A 26 -24.88 10.83 -4.59
N GLU A 27 -26.00 10.61 -3.93
CA GLU A 27 -26.96 11.68 -3.60
C GLU A 27 -26.35 12.72 -2.67
N VAL A 28 -25.60 12.29 -1.65
CA VAL A 28 -24.87 13.21 -0.73
C VAL A 28 -23.81 14.02 -1.50
N ARG A 29 -23.04 13.35 -2.35
CA ARG A 29 -22.03 14.02 -3.21
C ARG A 29 -22.69 15.06 -4.13
N ASN A 30 -23.75 14.68 -4.82
CA ASN A 30 -24.45 15.57 -5.74
C ASN A 30 -24.98 16.81 -5.02
N THR A 31 -25.52 16.63 -3.82
CA THR A 31 -26.02 17.77 -2.99
C THR A 31 -24.87 18.74 -2.62
N ILE A 32 -23.66 18.23 -2.35
CA ILE A 32 -22.51 19.07 -2.11
C ILE A 32 -22.11 19.87 -3.36
N LEU A 33 -22.05 19.17 -4.52
CA LEU A 33 -21.67 19.77 -5.80
C LEU A 33 -22.71 20.79 -6.28
N GLU A 34 -24.02 20.49 -6.17
CA GLU A 34 -25.11 21.41 -6.51
C GLU A 34 -25.14 22.65 -5.63
N ALA A 35 -24.67 22.54 -4.39
CA ALA A 35 -24.50 23.68 -3.51
C ALA A 35 -23.25 24.53 -3.80
N GLY A 36 -22.48 24.18 -4.85
CA GLY A 36 -21.23 24.85 -5.22
C GLY A 36 -20.06 24.45 -4.33
N GLY A 37 -20.12 23.27 -3.72
CA GLY A 37 -19.02 22.69 -2.95
C GLY A 37 -18.07 21.87 -3.80
N GLU A 38 -16.87 21.62 -3.28
CA GLU A 38 -15.82 20.80 -3.86
C GLU A 38 -15.43 19.70 -2.88
N ILE A 39 -15.41 18.45 -3.34
CA ILE A 39 -15.05 17.29 -2.53
C ILE A 39 -13.55 17.03 -2.68
N HIS A 40 -12.82 17.00 -1.55
CA HIS A 40 -11.38 16.77 -1.52
C HIS A 40 -11.04 15.31 -1.25
N LYS A 41 -11.77 14.69 -0.32
CA LYS A 41 -11.48 13.31 0.07
C LYS A 41 -12.74 12.57 0.45
N GLU A 42 -12.81 11.32 0.01
CA GLU A 42 -13.83 10.35 0.42
C GLU A 42 -13.13 9.10 0.97
N SER A 43 -13.53 8.68 2.16
CA SER A 43 -12.96 7.52 2.83
C SER A 43 -14.08 6.63 3.36
N ASN A 44 -14.13 5.40 2.89
CA ASN A 44 -15.03 4.38 3.42
C ASN A 44 -14.25 3.56 4.48
N TRP A 45 -14.67 3.66 5.74
CA TRP A 45 -14.05 2.93 6.85
C TRP A 45 -14.60 1.52 7.03
N GLY A 46 -15.55 1.13 6.19
CA GLY A 46 -16.21 -0.16 6.22
C GLY A 46 -17.26 -0.29 7.32
N THR A 47 -17.75 -1.52 7.47
CA THR A 47 -18.76 -1.87 8.49
C THR A 47 -18.07 -2.05 9.84
N ARG A 48 -18.60 -1.36 10.86
CA ARG A 48 -18.12 -1.44 12.25
C ARG A 48 -19.27 -1.63 13.20
N GLN A 49 -18.99 -2.25 14.34
CA GLN A 49 -19.94 -2.36 15.45
C GLN A 49 -20.16 -0.99 16.09
N LEU A 50 -21.39 -0.64 16.36
CA LEU A 50 -21.78 0.59 17.04
C LEU A 50 -21.64 0.41 18.56
N ALA A 51 -21.22 1.46 19.26
CA ALA A 51 -21.12 1.44 20.72
C ALA A 51 -22.48 1.26 21.42
N TYR A 52 -23.56 1.67 20.74
CA TYR A 52 -24.95 1.48 21.16
C TYR A 52 -25.84 1.32 19.92
N PRO A 53 -26.95 0.63 20.03
CA PRO A 53 -27.81 0.40 18.88
C PRO A 53 -28.45 1.70 18.37
N LEU A 54 -28.35 1.97 17.07
CA LEU A 54 -29.01 3.06 16.37
C LEU A 54 -30.15 2.50 15.52
N LYS A 55 -31.37 3.00 15.69
CA LYS A 55 -32.57 2.49 14.97
C LYS A 55 -32.68 0.95 15.01
N LYS A 56 -32.36 0.33 16.15
CA LYS A 56 -32.32 -1.14 16.36
C LYS A 56 -31.24 -1.88 15.58
N LYS A 57 -30.25 -1.18 15.03
CA LYS A 57 -29.07 -1.77 14.34
C LYS A 57 -27.85 -1.69 15.24
N THR A 58 -27.05 -2.74 15.25
CA THR A 58 -25.81 -2.86 16.05
C THR A 58 -24.54 -2.65 15.23
N HIS A 59 -24.66 -2.66 13.88
CA HIS A 59 -23.58 -2.44 12.94
C HIS A 59 -23.95 -1.35 11.95
N GLY A 60 -22.95 -0.64 11.45
CA GLY A 60 -23.12 0.40 10.44
C GLY A 60 -21.85 0.60 9.61
N MET A 61 -22.05 1.02 8.38
CA MET A 61 -20.95 1.39 7.48
C MET A 61 -20.63 2.87 7.67
N TYR A 62 -19.38 3.17 7.98
CA TYR A 62 -18.89 4.53 8.23
C TYR A 62 -18.28 5.10 6.95
N ILE A 63 -18.77 6.24 6.54
CA ILE A 63 -18.28 6.97 5.37
C ILE A 63 -17.93 8.40 5.80
N ASN A 64 -16.70 8.81 5.52
CA ASN A 64 -16.18 10.14 5.81
C ASN A 64 -15.93 10.90 4.50
N LEU A 65 -16.39 12.15 4.44
CA LEU A 65 -16.23 13.07 3.32
C LEU A 65 -15.63 14.39 3.82
N GLU A 66 -14.57 14.83 3.16
CA GLU A 66 -13.98 16.15 3.36
C GLU A 66 -14.30 17.03 2.14
N PHE A 67 -14.91 18.17 2.36
CA PHE A 67 -15.34 19.05 1.28
C PHE A 67 -15.29 20.53 1.68
N THR A 68 -15.06 21.35 0.70
CA THR A 68 -15.16 22.83 0.85
C THR A 68 -16.50 23.27 0.28
N ALA A 69 -17.26 24.03 1.04
CA ALA A 69 -18.55 24.52 0.59
C ALA A 69 -18.96 25.84 1.28
N PRO A 70 -19.97 26.54 0.74
CA PRO A 70 -20.62 27.67 1.40
C PRO A 70 -21.28 27.28 2.73
N GLU A 71 -21.45 28.22 3.66
CA GLU A 71 -22.04 27.95 4.98
C GLU A 71 -23.48 27.43 4.97
N THR A 72 -24.20 27.58 3.86
CA THR A 72 -25.56 27.04 3.68
C THR A 72 -25.61 25.56 3.36
N THR A 73 -24.51 24.98 2.88
CA THR A 73 -24.43 23.59 2.42
C THR A 73 -24.66 22.57 3.53
N PRO A 74 -24.08 22.69 4.74
CA PRO A 74 -24.34 21.73 5.82
C PRO A 74 -25.81 21.56 6.17
N ALA A 75 -26.59 22.63 6.16
CA ALA A 75 -28.04 22.56 6.44
C ALA A 75 -28.79 21.74 5.37
N LYS A 76 -28.44 21.92 4.08
CA LYS A 76 -29.04 21.14 2.97
C LYS A 76 -28.69 19.66 3.08
N ILE A 77 -27.46 19.33 3.44
CA ILE A 77 -27.01 17.94 3.65
C ILE A 77 -27.76 17.32 4.82
N GLN A 78 -27.92 18.01 5.92
CA GLN A 78 -28.69 17.53 7.07
C GLN A 78 -30.16 17.27 6.71
N GLU A 79 -30.79 18.15 5.94
CA GLU A 79 -32.16 17.98 5.47
C GLU A 79 -32.28 16.74 4.56
N LEU A 80 -31.35 16.57 3.61
CA LEU A 80 -31.28 15.37 2.77
C LEU A 80 -31.19 14.11 3.62
N ILE A 81 -30.25 14.04 4.54
CA ILE A 81 -29.98 12.86 5.37
C ILE A 81 -31.18 12.52 6.26
N LYS A 82 -31.86 13.51 6.81
CA LYS A 82 -33.08 13.31 7.63
C LYS A 82 -34.22 12.70 6.83
N THR A 83 -34.33 13.01 5.55
CA THR A 83 -35.39 12.51 4.66
C THR A 83 -35.06 11.13 4.08
N ARG A 84 -33.80 10.71 4.07
CA ARG A 84 -33.37 9.45 3.48
C ARG A 84 -33.41 8.29 4.47
N MET A 85 -34.08 7.23 4.06
CA MET A 85 -34.01 5.96 4.79
C MET A 85 -32.66 5.28 4.50
N GLY A 86 -32.09 4.66 5.53
CA GLY A 86 -30.82 3.92 5.38
C GLY A 86 -29.62 4.65 5.99
N ILE A 87 -29.69 5.96 6.21
CA ILE A 87 -28.68 6.67 6.99
C ILE A 87 -29.11 6.67 8.45
N LEU A 88 -28.25 6.13 9.31
CA LEU A 88 -28.53 5.98 10.75
C LEU A 88 -28.21 7.25 11.50
N ARG A 89 -27.08 7.89 11.20
CA ARG A 89 -26.58 9.09 11.88
C ARG A 89 -25.63 9.88 10.98
N GLU A 90 -25.54 11.17 11.22
CA GLU A 90 -24.58 12.07 10.59
C GLU A 90 -23.90 12.98 11.63
N LEU A 91 -22.71 13.42 11.32
CA LEU A 91 -21.95 14.44 12.04
C LEU A 91 -21.24 15.33 11.02
N ILE A 92 -21.51 16.63 11.05
CA ILE A 92 -20.85 17.61 10.21
C ILE A 92 -20.03 18.53 11.10
N LEU A 93 -18.74 18.63 10.83
CA LEU A 93 -17.81 19.47 11.54
C LEU A 93 -17.24 20.51 10.58
N LYS A 94 -17.15 21.77 11.05
CA LYS A 94 -16.38 22.80 10.35
C LYS A 94 -14.91 22.67 10.75
N VAL A 95 -14.04 22.44 9.80
CA VAL A 95 -12.61 22.27 10.06
C VAL A 95 -11.95 23.64 10.15
N PRO A 96 -11.25 23.96 11.26
CA PRO A 96 -10.53 25.23 11.37
C PRO A 96 -9.36 25.26 10.40
N LYS A 97 -9.08 26.43 9.80
CA LYS A 97 -7.99 26.62 8.82
C LYS A 97 -6.63 26.20 9.37
N ALA A 98 -6.39 26.39 10.66
CA ALA A 98 -5.14 25.97 11.31
C ALA A 98 -4.88 24.47 11.21
N LYS A 99 -5.92 23.63 11.31
CA LYS A 99 -5.79 22.17 11.15
C LYS A 99 -5.42 21.80 9.71
N LEU A 100 -6.02 22.47 8.73
CA LEU A 100 -5.71 22.25 7.32
C LEU A 100 -4.25 22.60 6.97
N GLU A 101 -3.73 23.67 7.57
CA GLU A 101 -2.33 24.06 7.38
C GLU A 101 -1.36 23.05 8.02
N GLN A 102 -1.71 22.52 9.19
CA GLN A 102 -0.93 21.46 9.84
C GLN A 102 -0.93 20.17 9.02
N GLU A 103 -2.09 19.72 8.54
CA GLU A 103 -2.19 18.50 7.71
C GLU A 103 -1.37 18.65 6.42
N LYS A 104 -1.43 19.80 5.74
CA LYS A 104 -0.60 20.07 4.56
C LYS A 104 0.90 20.07 4.86
N GLN A 105 1.29 20.61 6.01
CA GLN A 105 2.69 20.58 6.45
C GLN A 105 3.17 19.15 6.76
N ASP A 106 2.33 18.36 7.40
CA ASP A 106 2.63 16.99 7.75
C ASP A 106 2.68 16.08 6.50
N GLU A 107 1.77 16.29 5.55
CA GLU A 107 1.85 15.60 4.25
C GLU A 107 3.11 15.98 3.47
N LEU A 108 3.47 17.26 3.45
CA LEU A 108 4.68 17.74 2.79
C LEU A 108 5.96 17.18 3.44
N LYS A 109 5.99 17.09 4.78
CA LYS A 109 7.08 16.45 5.52
C LYS A 109 7.19 14.96 5.17
N LYS A 110 6.06 14.25 5.19
CA LYS A 110 6.00 12.83 4.86
C LYS A 110 6.45 12.55 3.42
N GLN A 111 6.05 13.40 2.47
CA GLN A 111 6.51 13.29 1.09
C GLN A 111 8.02 13.51 0.97
N LYS A 112 8.56 14.52 1.65
CA LYS A 112 10.01 14.78 1.68
C LYS A 112 10.80 13.65 2.31
N GLU A 113 10.30 13.07 3.40
CA GLU A 113 10.93 11.91 4.05
C GLU A 113 10.91 10.67 3.14
N LEU A 114 9.79 10.43 2.46
CA LEU A 114 9.67 9.31 1.52
C LEU A 114 10.61 9.49 0.32
N GLU A 115 10.71 10.72 -0.20
CA GLU A 115 11.62 11.03 -1.31
C GLU A 115 13.10 10.92 -0.88
N ALA A 116 13.43 11.40 0.31
CA ALA A 116 14.77 11.25 0.88
C ALA A 116 15.13 9.77 1.12
N ALA A 117 14.22 8.98 1.65
CA ALA A 117 14.39 7.55 1.85
C ALA A 117 14.58 6.79 0.51
N ARG A 118 13.82 7.22 -0.54
CA ARG A 118 14.00 6.64 -1.88
C ARG A 118 15.35 6.96 -2.48
N LYS A 119 15.79 8.23 -2.37
CA LYS A 119 17.11 8.65 -2.84
C LYS A 119 18.25 7.93 -2.11
N ALA A 120 18.13 7.79 -0.79
CA ALA A 120 19.13 7.07 0.01
C ALA A 120 19.25 5.59 -0.40
N ARG A 121 18.12 4.92 -0.66
CA ARG A 121 18.11 3.54 -1.16
C ARG A 121 18.71 3.41 -2.57
N GLU A 122 18.43 4.37 -3.43
CA GLU A 122 18.93 4.40 -4.79
C GLU A 122 20.45 4.63 -4.81
N GLU A 123 20.95 5.50 -3.93
CA GLU A 123 22.38 5.77 -3.73
C GLU A 123 23.11 4.56 -3.12
N GLU A 124 22.52 3.90 -2.13
CA GLU A 124 23.04 2.68 -1.52
C GLU A 124 23.09 1.51 -2.53
N ALA A 125 22.06 1.34 -3.34
CA ALA A 125 22.03 0.33 -4.41
C ALA A 125 23.06 0.62 -5.50
N ALA A 126 23.27 1.89 -5.86
CA ALA A 126 24.31 2.29 -6.81
C ALA A 126 25.73 2.06 -6.25
N ALA A 127 25.95 2.35 -4.98
CA ALA A 127 27.22 2.10 -4.31
C ALA A 127 27.52 0.59 -4.19
N GLU A 128 26.50 -0.23 -3.90
CA GLU A 128 26.65 -1.68 -3.85
C GLU A 128 26.94 -2.28 -5.23
N ALA A 129 26.27 -1.77 -6.28
CA ALA A 129 26.54 -2.18 -7.66
C ALA A 129 27.98 -1.83 -8.09
N GLN A 130 28.47 -0.64 -7.73
CA GLN A 130 29.86 -0.26 -8.00
C GLN A 130 30.87 -1.12 -7.24
N ARG A 131 30.59 -1.47 -5.99
CA ARG A 131 31.46 -2.38 -5.22
C ARG A 131 31.52 -3.77 -5.84
N LYS A 132 30.38 -4.33 -6.25
CA LYS A 132 30.33 -5.65 -6.93
C LYS A 132 31.08 -5.61 -8.26
N ALA A 133 30.92 -4.56 -9.06
CA ALA A 133 31.63 -4.40 -10.33
C ALA A 133 33.16 -4.25 -10.13
N ALA A 134 33.55 -3.55 -9.08
CA ALA A 134 35.00 -3.40 -8.74
C ALA A 134 35.62 -4.73 -8.22
N GLU A 135 34.86 -5.52 -7.47
CA GLU A 135 35.26 -6.83 -6.97
C GLU A 135 35.36 -7.86 -8.12
N GLU A 136 34.44 -7.83 -9.06
CA GLU A 136 34.44 -8.69 -10.24
C GLU A 136 35.60 -8.33 -11.18
N ALA A 137 35.88 -7.05 -11.40
CA ALA A 137 37.06 -6.59 -12.17
C ALA A 137 38.38 -6.93 -11.50
N ALA A 138 38.43 -6.92 -10.16
CA ALA A 138 39.64 -7.33 -9.42
C ALA A 138 39.86 -8.85 -9.46
N ALA A 139 38.78 -9.65 -9.47
CA ALA A 139 38.84 -11.09 -9.62
C ALA A 139 39.32 -11.49 -11.03
N GLU A 140 38.82 -10.82 -12.06
CA GLU A 140 39.21 -11.06 -13.46
C GLU A 140 40.69 -10.68 -13.72
N ALA A 141 41.17 -9.59 -13.11
CA ALA A 141 42.59 -9.18 -13.16
C ALA A 141 43.52 -10.16 -12.42
N ALA A 142 43.02 -10.84 -11.38
CA ALA A 142 43.79 -11.85 -10.64
C ALA A 142 43.88 -13.19 -11.39
N GLU A 143 42.90 -13.55 -12.22
CA GLU A 143 42.97 -14.72 -13.09
C GLU A 143 43.86 -14.51 -14.32
N ALA A 144 43.84 -13.30 -14.89
CA ALA A 144 44.69 -12.96 -16.04
C ALA A 144 46.22 -12.92 -15.69
N GLY A 145 46.59 -12.73 -14.42
CA GLY A 145 47.96 -12.71 -13.95
C GLY A 145 48.61 -14.07 -13.69
N LYS A 146 47.88 -15.20 -13.85
CA LYS A 146 48.41 -16.54 -13.57
C LYS A 146 48.81 -17.36 -14.80
N GLY A 147 48.89 -16.72 -15.97
CA GLY A 147 49.09 -17.38 -17.28
C GLY A 147 50.45 -17.24 -17.92
N GLU A 148 51.48 -16.68 -17.28
CA GLU A 148 52.82 -16.62 -17.86
C GLU A 148 53.92 -16.85 -16.80
N GLU A 149 54.24 -18.09 -16.57
CA GLU A 149 55.65 -18.53 -16.39
C GLU A 149 55.74 -20.07 -16.27
N SER A 150 56.35 -20.63 -17.23
CA SER A 150 57.29 -21.76 -17.25
C SER A 150 57.06 -22.75 -18.36
N SER A 151 57.81 -22.56 -19.42
CA SER A 151 58.08 -23.57 -20.42
C SER A 151 59.39 -24.32 -20.08
N GLN A 152 59.26 -25.69 -20.11
CA GLN A 152 60.23 -26.73 -20.56
C GLN A 152 61.40 -27.17 -19.63
N PRO A 153 61.96 -28.35 -19.92
CA PRO A 153 61.41 -29.70 -20.12
C PRO A 153 62.13 -30.81 -19.32
N ALA A 154 61.62 -32.03 -19.25
CA ALA A 154 62.31 -33.32 -19.47
C ALA A 154 61.53 -34.53 -18.89
N GLU A 155 61.24 -35.44 -19.77
CA GLU A 155 60.88 -36.87 -19.57
C GLU A 155 62.06 -37.70 -18.99
N PRO A 156 61.96 -39.04 -18.71
CA PRO A 156 60.81 -39.97 -18.79
C PRO A 156 60.77 -41.06 -17.67
N ALA A 157 59.76 -41.90 -17.80
CA ALA A 157 59.76 -43.35 -17.53
C ALA A 157 59.03 -43.89 -16.31
N ALA A 158 58.12 -44.76 -16.72
CA ALA A 158 57.76 -46.12 -16.23
C ALA A 158 56.84 -46.18 -14.99
N GLU A 159 55.78 -46.78 -15.09
CA GLU A 159 55.16 -48.07 -15.35
C GLU A 159 54.15 -48.45 -14.25
N VAL A 160 53.00 -48.90 -14.74
CA VAL A 160 52.20 -50.07 -14.32
C VAL A 160 51.19 -49.92 -13.16
N SER A 161 50.01 -50.24 -13.58
CA SER A 161 48.93 -51.04 -13.02
C SER A 161 47.65 -50.35 -12.55
N ASP A 162 46.69 -50.47 -13.40
CA ASP A 162 45.28 -50.75 -13.15
C ASP A 162 45.09 -52.07 -12.35
N PRO A 163 43.97 -52.45 -11.80
CA PRO A 163 42.60 -52.12 -12.20
C PRO A 163 41.51 -52.17 -11.07
N LEU A 164 40.28 -51.88 -11.54
CA LEU A 164 38.95 -52.37 -11.09
C LEU A 164 38.45 -51.95 -9.70
N THR A 165 37.31 -51.32 -9.57
CA THR A 165 35.98 -51.93 -9.75
C THR A 165 34.93 -50.83 -9.53
N GLU A 166 34.07 -50.67 -10.47
CA GLU A 166 32.65 -50.28 -10.26
C GLU A 166 31.89 -51.47 -9.64
N PRO A 167 30.62 -51.45 -9.35
CA PRO A 167 29.55 -50.42 -9.49
C PRO A 167 28.48 -50.43 -8.37
N VAL A 168 27.33 -49.72 -8.68
CA VAL A 168 25.95 -50.08 -8.23
C VAL A 168 25.48 -49.48 -6.93
N GLU A 169 24.40 -48.87 -6.73
CA GLU A 169 23.06 -48.72 -7.31
C GLU A 169 22.31 -47.57 -6.59
N ASP A 170 21.53 -46.85 -7.34
CA ASP A 170 20.27 -46.24 -6.93
C ASP A 170 19.27 -47.33 -6.55
N PRO A 171 18.24 -47.24 -5.77
CA PRO A 171 17.07 -46.43 -6.10
C PRO A 171 16.13 -46.01 -4.92
N ALA A 172 15.16 -45.22 -5.32
CA ALA A 172 13.75 -45.23 -4.90
C ALA A 172 13.24 -44.25 -3.85
N GLU A 173 12.45 -43.33 -4.37
CA GLU A 173 11.20 -42.88 -3.76
C GLU A 173 10.29 -44.10 -3.37
N PRO A 174 9.35 -43.95 -2.45
CA PRO A 174 8.04 -43.56 -2.87
C PRO A 174 7.23 -42.72 -1.83
N GLU A 175 6.42 -41.79 -2.36
CA GLU A 175 4.96 -41.65 -2.31
C GLU A 175 4.17 -42.03 -1.05
N ASP A 176 3.17 -41.14 -0.89
CA ASP A 176 1.84 -41.37 -0.31
C ASP A 176 1.63 -41.41 1.20
N ASN A 177 0.81 -40.51 1.68
CA ASN A 177 -0.58 -40.82 2.07
C ASN A 177 -1.19 -39.64 2.86
N GLU A 178 -2.10 -38.90 2.30
CA GLU A 178 -3.55 -38.91 2.51
C GLU A 178 -4.05 -39.11 3.96
N THR A 179 -4.99 -38.25 4.28
CA THR A 179 -6.14 -38.41 5.17
C THR A 179 -6.01 -38.02 6.66
N ARG A 180 -6.54 -36.88 7.07
CA ARG A 180 -7.86 -36.77 7.71
C ARG A 180 -8.17 -35.35 8.15
#